data_f60646a147bb0c91b2004452480873ee
#
_entry.id   f60646a147bb0c91b2004452480873ee
#
_cell.length_a   1.000
_cell.length_b   1.000
_cell.length_c   1.000
_cell.angle_alpha   90.00
_cell.angle_beta   90.00
_cell.angle_gamma   90.00
#
_symmetry.space_group_name_H-M   'P 1'
#
loop_
_entity.id
_entity.type
_entity.pdbx_description
1 polymer ?
#
loop_
_entity_poly.entity_id
_entity_poly.type
_entity_poly.pdbx_seq_one_letter_code
_entity_poly.pdbx_strand_id
1 'polypeptide(L)'
;MINFSKWVFWISITILAFTGSLLAADNSGSLSETTIWFDRPAKNFTESTPLGNGRLGAMMFGGLDEERIVLNESSVWSGSAQDADRPDAYRVLPEIQKLLLEGKNPEAEALVNTNFTCQGPGSSGGQYGCYQVLGNLHLSFLSGDTNQPVSNYRRELNLNDAVGRVEFSRGGVQFYREMFSSAPDQVMVLRLSADKSRQISFDARLDRPERFGTTPDGDNGLLMTGQLDNGTEGKGVRYVARLRVLNEGGEVSVRENVLRVRNADAVVLLIAAGTDYQGFAGRQTQDPWPATLHDLQRAAKKSYRALR
;
A
#
# COMPACT_ATOMS: atom_id res chain seq x y z
N MET A 1 -59.18 18.79 72.83
CA MET A 1 -57.92 19.48 72.69
C MET A 1 -56.87 18.42 72.80
N ILE A 2 -56.38 17.99 71.65
CA ILE A 2 -55.70 16.70 71.47
C ILE A 2 -54.20 16.96 71.39
N ASN A 3 -53.49 16.29 72.28
CA ASN A 3 -52.05 16.35 72.45
C ASN A 3 -51.38 15.30 71.48
N PHE A 4 -50.50 15.73 70.60
CA PHE A 4 -49.73 14.84 69.73
C PHE A 4 -48.28 14.72 70.20
N SER A 5 -47.95 13.55 70.73
CA SER A 5 -46.62 13.20 71.20
C SER A 5 -45.72 12.89 69.99
N LYS A 6 -44.48 13.41 70.08
CA LYS A 6 -43.41 13.23 69.11
C LYS A 6 -42.78 11.84 69.27
N TRP A 7 -42.79 11.05 68.19
CA TRP A 7 -41.94 9.88 68.11
C TRP A 7 -40.72 10.24 67.21
N VAL A 8 -39.53 10.16 67.85
CA VAL A 8 -38.23 10.30 67.20
C VAL A 8 -37.77 8.90 66.84
N PHE A 9 -37.71 8.58 65.49
CA PHE A 9 -37.09 7.37 65.03
C PHE A 9 -35.61 7.62 64.76
N TRP A 10 -34.75 6.90 65.48
CA TRP A 10 -33.34 6.80 65.16
C TRP A 10 -33.13 5.77 64.02
N ILE A 11 -32.68 6.24 62.83
CA ILE A 11 -32.23 5.36 61.78
C ILE A 11 -30.71 5.24 61.93
N SER A 12 -30.28 4.06 62.39
CA SER A 12 -28.87 3.66 62.38
C SER A 12 -28.46 3.34 60.94
N ILE A 13 -27.66 4.20 60.32
CA ILE A 13 -27.05 3.92 59.01
C ILE A 13 -25.80 3.09 59.24
N THR A 14 -25.86 1.80 58.97
CA THR A 14 -24.69 0.92 58.94
C THR A 14 -24.00 1.11 57.58
N ILE A 15 -22.85 1.81 57.58
CA ILE A 15 -21.99 1.94 56.39
C ILE A 15 -21.24 0.62 56.28
N LEU A 16 -21.66 -0.22 55.30
CA LEU A 16 -20.89 -1.36 54.86
C LEU A 16 -19.77 -0.86 53.98
N ALA A 17 -18.53 -0.83 54.48
CA ALA A 17 -17.35 -0.56 53.67
C ALA A 17 -17.08 -1.76 52.77
N PHE A 18 -17.48 -1.67 51.49
CA PHE A 18 -17.06 -2.57 50.47
C PHE A 18 -15.61 -2.22 50.10
N THR A 19 -14.64 -2.95 50.60
CA THR A 19 -13.28 -2.96 50.07
C THR A 19 -13.31 -3.71 48.74
N GLY A 20 -13.68 -2.99 47.70
CA GLY A 20 -13.47 -3.48 46.33
C GLY A 20 -11.98 -3.55 46.05
N SER A 21 -11.41 -4.75 46.03
CA SER A 21 -10.10 -4.97 45.41
C SER A 21 -10.21 -4.47 43.98
N LEU A 22 -9.55 -3.33 43.65
CA LEU A 22 -9.23 -2.98 42.29
C LEU A 22 -8.29 -4.10 41.79
N LEU A 23 -8.85 -5.07 41.09
CA LEU A 23 -8.08 -5.86 40.17
C LEU A 23 -7.57 -4.83 39.16
N ALA A 24 -6.28 -4.51 39.24
CA ALA A 24 -5.59 -3.86 38.14
C ALA A 24 -5.88 -4.71 36.93
N ALA A 25 -6.68 -4.19 36.01
CA ALA A 25 -6.81 -4.79 34.69
C ALA A 25 -5.40 -4.82 34.11
N ASP A 26 -4.85 -6.01 33.99
CA ASP A 26 -3.59 -6.26 33.30
C ASP A 26 -3.84 -5.83 31.86
N ASN A 27 -3.42 -4.61 31.54
CA ASN A 27 -3.49 -4.02 30.22
C ASN A 27 -2.33 -4.60 29.38
N SER A 28 -2.17 -5.93 29.42
CA SER A 28 -1.51 -6.68 28.36
C SER A 28 -2.39 -6.46 27.15
N GLY A 29 -2.00 -5.47 26.31
CA GLY A 29 -2.77 -5.06 25.15
C GLY A 29 -3.15 -6.28 24.33
N SER A 30 -4.40 -6.72 24.46
CA SER A 30 -4.92 -7.79 23.63
C SER A 30 -4.77 -7.30 22.20
N LEU A 31 -3.92 -7.99 21.44
CA LEU A 31 -3.79 -7.75 20.01
C LEU A 31 -5.22 -7.82 19.44
N SER A 32 -5.66 -6.76 18.80
CA SER A 32 -6.95 -6.77 18.12
C SER A 32 -6.98 -7.96 17.17
N GLU A 33 -8.03 -8.77 17.21
CA GLU A 33 -8.24 -9.91 16.30
C GLU A 33 -8.14 -9.52 14.82
N THR A 34 -8.21 -8.21 14.53
CA THR A 34 -8.12 -7.62 13.19
C THR A 34 -6.74 -7.02 12.87
N THR A 35 -5.70 -7.37 13.62
CA THR A 35 -4.33 -6.91 13.37
C THR A 35 -3.40 -8.08 13.01
N ILE A 36 -2.82 -8.03 11.81
CA ILE A 36 -1.75 -8.92 11.38
C ILE A 36 -0.42 -8.25 11.72
N TRP A 37 0.49 -8.95 12.38
CA TRP A 37 1.77 -8.36 12.78
C TRP A 37 2.95 -9.32 12.63
N PHE A 38 4.16 -8.74 12.56
CA PHE A 38 5.43 -9.43 12.40
C PHE A 38 6.50 -8.74 13.27
N ASP A 39 7.45 -9.51 13.76
CA ASP A 39 8.57 -9.07 14.58
C ASP A 39 9.84 -8.74 13.77
N ARG A 40 9.75 -8.75 12.44
CA ARG A 40 10.87 -8.50 11.53
C ARG A 40 10.42 -7.92 10.19
N PRO A 41 11.34 -7.28 9.44
CA PRO A 41 11.11 -6.89 8.05
C PRO A 41 10.77 -8.08 7.15
N ALA A 42 10.01 -7.82 6.07
CA ALA A 42 9.80 -8.79 5.00
C ALA A 42 11.08 -8.97 4.18
N LYS A 43 11.38 -10.22 3.81
CA LYS A 43 12.52 -10.57 2.97
C LYS A 43 12.16 -10.63 1.49
N ASN A 44 10.91 -10.96 1.20
CA ASN A 44 10.41 -11.12 -0.16
C ASN A 44 9.00 -10.51 -0.30
N PHE A 45 8.50 -10.47 -1.54
CA PHE A 45 7.22 -9.86 -1.89
C PHE A 45 6.04 -10.47 -1.10
N THR A 46 6.00 -11.78 -0.94
CA THR A 46 4.87 -12.48 -0.31
C THR A 46 4.81 -12.31 1.22
N GLU A 47 5.90 -11.84 1.83
CA GLU A 47 5.95 -11.52 3.26
C GLU A 47 5.57 -10.06 3.55
N SER A 48 5.53 -9.20 2.52
CA SER A 48 5.29 -7.77 2.69
C SER A 48 3.83 -7.46 3.04
N THR A 49 3.59 -6.27 3.57
CA THR A 49 2.27 -5.82 4.03
C THR A 49 1.50 -5.16 2.89
N PRO A 50 0.37 -5.73 2.43
CA PRO A 50 -0.44 -5.16 1.36
C PRO A 50 -1.32 -4.01 1.87
N LEU A 51 -1.39 -2.95 1.08
CA LEU A 51 -2.24 -1.77 1.30
C LEU A 51 -2.86 -1.32 -0.02
N GLY A 52 -4.07 -0.80 0.00
CA GLY A 52 -4.69 -0.30 -1.23
C GLY A 52 -6.07 0.29 -1.04
N ASN A 53 -6.58 0.93 -2.10
CA ASN A 53 -7.91 1.52 -2.18
C ASN A 53 -8.74 0.97 -3.35
N GLY A 54 -8.32 -0.17 -3.93
CA GLY A 54 -8.94 -0.78 -5.11
C GLY A 54 -8.31 -0.33 -6.44
N ARG A 55 -7.68 0.86 -6.52
CA ARG A 55 -6.96 1.34 -7.69
C ARG A 55 -5.45 1.46 -7.44
N LEU A 56 -5.06 2.18 -6.41
CA LEU A 56 -3.68 2.29 -5.96
C LEU A 56 -3.39 1.22 -4.92
N GLY A 57 -2.22 0.64 -4.96
CA GLY A 57 -1.78 -0.34 -3.99
C GLY A 57 -0.29 -0.24 -3.69
N ALA A 58 0.09 -0.74 -2.52
CA ALA A 58 1.46 -0.79 -2.06
C ALA A 58 1.73 -2.08 -1.31
N MET A 59 2.97 -2.59 -1.44
CA MET A 59 3.49 -3.69 -0.63
C MET A 59 4.65 -3.15 0.19
N MET A 60 4.44 -2.95 1.50
CA MET A 60 5.43 -2.38 2.42
C MET A 60 6.27 -3.49 3.06
N PHE A 61 7.59 -3.41 2.94
CA PHE A 61 8.51 -4.43 3.45
C PHE A 61 8.89 -4.19 4.92
N GLY A 62 8.88 -2.96 5.37
CA GLY A 62 9.25 -2.59 6.75
C GLY A 62 10.74 -2.67 7.01
N GLY A 63 11.58 -2.45 6.00
CA GLY A 63 13.04 -2.48 6.13
C GLY A 63 13.56 -1.38 7.04
N LEU A 64 14.70 -1.58 7.69
CA LEU A 64 15.25 -0.66 8.69
C LEU A 64 16.12 0.42 8.06
N ASP A 65 17.20 0.01 7.39
CA ASP A 65 18.14 0.91 6.73
C ASP A 65 17.73 1.18 5.28
N GLU A 66 17.12 0.19 4.65
CA GLU A 66 16.56 0.25 3.31
C GLU A 66 15.09 -0.18 3.39
N GLU A 67 14.17 0.73 3.05
CA GLU A 67 12.76 0.40 2.85
C GLU A 67 12.48 0.25 1.37
N ARG A 68 11.78 -0.80 1.00
CA ARG A 68 11.21 -0.99 -0.32
C ARG A 68 9.70 -1.02 -0.24
N ILE A 69 9.05 -0.24 -1.08
CA ILE A 69 7.61 -0.26 -1.24
C ILE A 69 7.32 -0.53 -2.72
N VAL A 70 6.75 -1.70 -3.02
CA VAL A 70 6.30 -2.01 -4.38
C VAL A 70 4.99 -1.30 -4.62
N LEU A 71 4.96 -0.43 -5.62
CA LEU A 71 3.82 0.39 -5.99
C LEU A 71 2.99 -0.30 -7.07
N ASN A 72 1.69 -0.19 -6.96
CA ASN A 72 0.72 -0.75 -7.90
C ASN A 72 -0.34 0.28 -8.29
N GLU A 73 -0.78 0.18 -9.54
CA GLU A 73 -1.94 0.87 -10.07
C GLU A 73 -2.70 -0.11 -10.97
N SER A 74 -4.01 -0.23 -10.80
CA SER A 74 -4.83 -1.33 -11.32
C SER A 74 -4.86 -1.45 -12.85
N SER A 75 -4.48 -0.41 -13.57
CA SER A 75 -4.50 -0.36 -15.04
C SER A 75 -3.12 -0.45 -15.70
N VAL A 76 -2.07 -0.80 -14.95
CA VAL A 76 -0.72 -1.01 -15.51
C VAL A 76 -0.65 -2.41 -16.14
N TRP A 77 -1.04 -2.50 -17.44
CA TRP A 77 -1.07 -3.71 -18.22
C TRP A 77 -0.21 -3.60 -19.47
N SER A 78 0.62 -4.61 -19.74
CA SER A 78 1.29 -4.77 -21.03
C SER A 78 0.37 -5.42 -22.05
N GLY A 79 0.84 -5.51 -23.31
CA GLY A 79 0.07 -6.12 -24.40
C GLY A 79 -1.01 -5.20 -24.96
N SER A 80 -1.81 -5.75 -25.84
CA SER A 80 -2.94 -5.09 -26.51
C SER A 80 -4.04 -6.08 -26.83
N ALA A 81 -5.21 -5.58 -27.22
CA ALA A 81 -6.29 -6.42 -27.73
C ALA A 81 -5.83 -7.14 -29.01
N GLN A 82 -6.08 -8.43 -29.07
CA GLN A 82 -5.70 -9.29 -30.19
C GLN A 82 -6.87 -10.17 -30.55
N ASP A 83 -6.98 -10.54 -31.83
CA ASP A 83 -7.89 -11.59 -32.27
C ASP A 83 -7.32 -12.94 -31.83
N ALA A 84 -7.79 -13.43 -30.73
CA ALA A 84 -7.36 -14.68 -30.10
C ALA A 84 -8.42 -15.77 -30.15
N ASP A 85 -9.57 -15.48 -30.75
CA ASP A 85 -10.69 -16.40 -30.82
C ASP A 85 -10.40 -17.56 -31.82
N ARG A 86 -10.84 -18.77 -31.47
CA ARG A 86 -10.83 -19.93 -32.35
C ARG A 86 -12.24 -20.13 -32.90
N PRO A 87 -12.51 -19.77 -34.15
CA PRO A 87 -13.85 -19.75 -34.72
C PRO A 87 -14.60 -21.08 -34.62
N ASP A 88 -13.86 -22.19 -34.72
CA ASP A 88 -14.43 -23.55 -34.73
C ASP A 88 -14.37 -24.28 -33.39
N ALA A 89 -13.93 -23.63 -32.30
CA ALA A 89 -13.81 -24.23 -30.98
C ALA A 89 -15.12 -24.86 -30.48
N TYR A 90 -16.26 -24.21 -30.74
CA TYR A 90 -17.57 -24.68 -30.33
C TYR A 90 -17.94 -26.09 -30.86
N ARG A 91 -17.34 -26.56 -31.99
CA ARG A 91 -17.64 -27.84 -32.60
C ARG A 91 -17.25 -29.03 -31.73
N VAL A 92 -16.24 -28.89 -30.88
CA VAL A 92 -15.79 -29.98 -30.00
C VAL A 92 -16.49 -29.94 -28.63
N LEU A 93 -17.30 -28.93 -28.36
CA LEU A 93 -17.99 -28.80 -27.06
C LEU A 93 -18.89 -30.01 -26.73
N PRO A 94 -19.68 -30.60 -27.68
CA PRO A 94 -20.49 -31.78 -27.40
C PRO A 94 -19.67 -32.99 -26.94
N GLU A 95 -18.48 -33.19 -27.54
CA GLU A 95 -17.60 -34.30 -27.17
C GLU A 95 -16.97 -34.08 -25.79
N ILE A 96 -16.56 -32.84 -25.46
CA ILE A 96 -16.07 -32.49 -24.13
C ILE A 96 -17.16 -32.77 -23.08
N GLN A 97 -18.39 -32.35 -23.33
CA GLN A 97 -19.51 -32.59 -22.43
C GLN A 97 -19.77 -34.09 -22.23
N LYS A 98 -19.74 -34.89 -23.31
CA LYS A 98 -19.91 -36.33 -23.23
C LYS A 98 -18.81 -36.99 -22.38
N LEU A 99 -17.54 -36.63 -22.62
CA LEU A 99 -16.41 -37.16 -21.84
C LEU A 99 -16.52 -36.82 -20.35
N LEU A 100 -16.95 -35.61 -20.00
CA LEU A 100 -17.16 -35.19 -18.62
C LEU A 100 -18.29 -36.03 -17.97
N LEU A 101 -19.40 -36.30 -18.68
CA LEU A 101 -20.49 -37.12 -18.20
C LEU A 101 -20.08 -38.56 -18.02
N GLU A 102 -19.12 -39.06 -18.81
CA GLU A 102 -18.55 -40.41 -18.70
C GLU A 102 -17.43 -40.50 -17.65
N GLY A 103 -17.08 -39.38 -16.96
CA GLY A 103 -16.02 -39.35 -15.97
C GLY A 103 -14.61 -39.37 -16.57
N LYS A 104 -14.46 -39.17 -17.86
CA LYS A 104 -13.20 -39.13 -18.60
C LYS A 104 -12.59 -37.74 -18.60
N ASN A 105 -12.29 -37.23 -17.37
CA ASN A 105 -11.82 -35.86 -17.18
C ASN A 105 -10.48 -35.55 -17.90
N PRO A 106 -9.45 -36.42 -17.92
CA PRO A 106 -8.20 -36.14 -18.62
C PRO A 106 -8.38 -35.96 -20.13
N GLU A 107 -9.24 -36.76 -20.76
CA GLU A 107 -9.54 -36.68 -22.19
C GLU A 107 -10.31 -35.39 -22.52
N ALA A 108 -11.27 -35.01 -21.66
CA ALA A 108 -11.98 -33.74 -21.79
C ALA A 108 -11.04 -32.55 -21.66
N GLU A 109 -10.15 -32.56 -20.67
CA GLU A 109 -9.13 -31.53 -20.46
C GLU A 109 -8.19 -31.40 -21.68
N ALA A 110 -7.74 -32.49 -22.27
CA ALA A 110 -6.92 -32.45 -23.48
C ALA A 110 -7.63 -31.77 -24.64
N LEU A 111 -8.95 -32.03 -24.83
CA LEU A 111 -9.74 -31.34 -25.86
C LEU A 111 -9.91 -29.84 -25.53
N VAL A 112 -10.13 -29.48 -24.28
CA VAL A 112 -10.21 -28.08 -23.86
C VAL A 112 -8.90 -27.36 -24.15
N ASN A 113 -7.78 -27.92 -23.72
CA ASN A 113 -6.45 -27.32 -23.90
C ASN A 113 -6.08 -27.18 -25.38
N THR A 114 -6.58 -28.04 -26.23
CA THR A 114 -6.33 -28.00 -27.68
C THR A 114 -7.22 -26.98 -28.38
N ASN A 115 -8.49 -26.85 -27.97
CA ASN A 115 -9.50 -26.13 -28.76
C ASN A 115 -10.07 -24.88 -28.11
N PHE A 116 -10.02 -24.75 -26.78
CA PHE A 116 -10.62 -23.64 -26.02
C PHE A 116 -9.61 -22.68 -25.40
N THR A 117 -8.34 -22.82 -25.75
CA THR A 117 -7.31 -21.81 -25.47
C THR A 117 -7.25 -20.81 -26.62
N CYS A 118 -6.64 -19.64 -26.38
CA CYS A 118 -6.44 -18.65 -27.43
C CYS A 118 -5.61 -19.23 -28.61
N GLN A 119 -5.88 -18.75 -29.83
CA GLN A 119 -5.07 -19.11 -31.00
C GLN A 119 -3.67 -18.47 -30.93
N GLY A 120 -2.71 -19.00 -31.71
CA GLY A 120 -1.34 -18.53 -31.73
C GLY A 120 -0.52 -18.97 -30.50
N PRO A 121 0.61 -18.33 -30.23
CA PRO A 121 1.54 -18.71 -29.18
C PRO A 121 1.00 -18.47 -27.76
N GLY A 122 -0.15 -17.84 -27.60
CA GLY A 122 -0.75 -17.51 -26.31
C GLY A 122 0.09 -16.53 -25.50
N SER A 123 -0.09 -16.53 -24.20
CA SER A 123 0.64 -15.64 -23.27
C SER A 123 2.16 -15.88 -23.26
N SER A 124 2.62 -17.08 -23.60
CA SER A 124 4.05 -17.40 -23.71
C SER A 124 4.75 -16.68 -24.86
N GLY A 125 4.01 -16.23 -25.87
CA GLY A 125 4.53 -15.45 -27.00
C GLY A 125 4.68 -13.95 -26.74
N GLY A 126 4.31 -13.46 -25.55
CA GLY A 126 4.44 -12.05 -25.17
C GLY A 126 3.44 -11.09 -25.80
N GLN A 127 2.51 -11.57 -26.63
CA GLN A 127 1.56 -10.71 -27.34
C GLN A 127 0.39 -10.24 -26.49
N TYR A 128 -0.15 -11.11 -25.62
CA TYR A 128 -1.36 -10.81 -24.84
C TYR A 128 -1.10 -9.96 -23.61
N GLY A 129 0.15 -9.85 -23.19
CA GLY A 129 0.55 -9.07 -22.04
C GLY A 129 0.02 -9.60 -20.70
N CYS A 130 0.32 -8.85 -19.64
CA CYS A 130 -0.11 -9.17 -18.30
C CYS A 130 -0.12 -7.90 -17.42
N TYR A 131 -0.72 -8.03 -16.24
CA TYR A 131 -0.59 -7.04 -15.20
C TYR A 131 0.88 -6.86 -14.78
N GLN A 132 1.29 -5.61 -14.58
CA GLN A 132 2.64 -5.30 -14.15
C GLN A 132 2.62 -4.37 -12.94
N VAL A 133 3.62 -4.51 -12.07
CA VAL A 133 3.82 -3.52 -11.00
C VAL A 133 4.10 -2.15 -11.60
N LEU A 134 3.61 -1.11 -10.95
CA LEU A 134 3.89 0.27 -11.36
C LEU A 134 5.38 0.59 -11.22
N GLY A 135 6.01 0.17 -10.13
CA GLY A 135 7.42 0.37 -9.81
C GLY A 135 7.70 0.18 -8.34
N ASN A 136 8.85 0.67 -7.90
CA ASN A 136 9.26 0.66 -6.50
C ASN A 136 9.55 2.08 -6.02
N LEU A 137 9.21 2.36 -4.77
CA LEU A 137 9.79 3.43 -3.98
C LEU A 137 10.85 2.81 -3.08
N HIS A 138 12.08 3.27 -3.19
CA HIS A 138 13.19 2.95 -2.32
C HIS A 138 13.50 4.11 -1.40
N LEU A 139 13.66 3.83 -0.10
CA LEU A 139 14.10 4.80 0.89
C LEU A 139 15.37 4.25 1.55
N SER A 140 16.50 4.93 1.35
CA SER A 140 17.77 4.63 2.02
C SER A 140 17.92 5.55 3.21
N PHE A 141 17.76 5.01 4.43
CA PHE A 141 17.82 5.80 5.65
C PHE A 141 19.26 6.09 6.05
N LEU A 142 19.50 7.34 6.42
CA LEU A 142 20.80 7.85 6.85
C LEU A 142 20.80 8.23 8.33
N SER A 143 19.74 7.84 9.04
CA SER A 143 19.53 8.21 10.43
C SER A 143 20.35 7.34 11.37
N GLY A 144 21.24 7.96 12.11
CA GLY A 144 21.97 7.35 13.22
C GLY A 144 23.11 6.42 12.79
N ASP A 145 23.78 5.90 13.81
CA ASP A 145 24.77 4.83 13.65
C ASP A 145 24.05 3.51 13.39
N THR A 146 24.17 2.99 12.17
CA THR A 146 23.56 1.71 11.75
C THR A 146 24.10 0.52 12.55
N ASN A 147 25.22 0.68 13.27
CA ASN A 147 25.75 -0.32 14.18
C ASN A 147 25.00 -0.41 15.51
N GLN A 148 24.14 0.58 15.82
CA GLN A 148 23.33 0.52 17.04
C GLN A 148 22.27 -0.58 16.93
N PRO A 149 22.11 -1.41 17.99
CA PRO A 149 21.14 -2.48 17.99
C PRO A 149 19.70 -1.94 17.85
N VAL A 150 18.90 -2.66 17.07
CA VAL A 150 17.47 -2.43 16.96
C VAL A 150 16.73 -3.23 18.01
N SER A 151 15.76 -2.63 18.65
CA SER A 151 14.86 -3.28 19.58
C SER A 151 13.41 -2.90 19.32
N ASN A 152 12.48 -3.67 19.86
CA ASN A 152 11.04 -3.41 19.81
C ASN A 152 10.51 -3.28 18.37
N TYR A 153 11.09 -4.01 17.42
CA TYR A 153 10.60 -3.99 16.05
C TYR A 153 9.21 -4.61 15.98
N ARG A 154 8.30 -3.89 15.34
CA ARG A 154 6.97 -4.38 15.00
C ARG A 154 6.53 -3.81 13.65
N ARG A 155 6.12 -4.69 12.76
CA ARG A 155 5.43 -4.35 11.51
C ARG A 155 4.01 -4.92 11.57
N GLU A 156 3.02 -4.10 11.31
CA GLU A 156 1.63 -4.53 11.40
C GLU A 156 0.75 -3.98 10.28
N LEU A 157 -0.35 -4.67 10.04
CA LEU A 157 -1.49 -4.20 9.26
C LEU A 157 -2.74 -4.27 10.15
N ASN A 158 -3.32 -3.14 10.44
CA ASN A 158 -4.61 -3.05 11.09
C ASN A 158 -5.71 -3.07 10.03
N LEU A 159 -6.54 -4.12 10.05
CA LEU A 159 -7.61 -4.32 9.06
C LEU A 159 -8.83 -3.43 9.30
N ASN A 160 -8.99 -2.84 10.49
CA ASN A 160 -10.12 -1.95 10.78
C ASN A 160 -9.95 -0.58 10.14
N ASP A 161 -8.72 -0.05 10.15
CA ASP A 161 -8.40 1.27 9.60
C ASP A 161 -7.57 1.22 8.31
N ALA A 162 -7.23 0.02 7.86
CA ALA A 162 -6.43 -0.25 6.65
C ALA A 162 -5.08 0.51 6.64
N VAL A 163 -4.42 0.54 7.80
CA VAL A 163 -3.12 1.20 8.00
C VAL A 163 -2.04 0.16 8.27
N GLY A 164 -0.97 0.22 7.49
CA GLY A 164 0.28 -0.48 7.77
C GLY A 164 1.18 0.38 8.65
N ARG A 165 1.80 -0.22 9.68
CA ARG A 165 2.71 0.45 10.59
C ARG A 165 4.02 -0.30 10.69
N VAL A 166 5.09 0.45 10.92
CA VAL A 166 6.38 -0.08 11.35
C VAL A 166 6.88 0.76 12.51
N GLU A 167 7.23 0.11 13.60
CA GLU A 167 7.77 0.74 14.79
C GLU A 167 9.04 0.01 15.22
N PHE A 168 10.04 0.75 15.67
CA PHE A 168 11.27 0.18 16.23
C PHE A 168 12.06 1.25 16.98
N SER A 169 12.93 0.80 17.89
CA SER A 169 13.87 1.66 18.60
C SER A 169 15.28 1.42 18.12
N ARG A 170 16.05 2.49 17.91
CA ARG A 170 17.50 2.45 17.59
C ARG A 170 18.21 3.64 18.23
N GLY A 171 19.32 3.39 18.93
CA GLY A 171 20.10 4.46 19.56
C GLY A 171 19.32 5.32 20.57
N GLY A 172 18.32 4.75 21.23
CA GLY A 172 17.45 5.46 22.17
C GLY A 172 16.45 6.42 21.51
N VAL A 173 16.18 6.24 20.22
CA VAL A 173 15.13 6.93 19.45
C VAL A 173 14.09 5.92 19.01
N GLN A 174 12.82 6.26 19.19
CA GLN A 174 11.69 5.47 18.70
C GLN A 174 11.24 6.01 17.36
N PHE A 175 11.24 5.15 16.32
CA PHE A 175 10.84 5.48 14.96
C PHE A 175 9.46 4.91 14.65
N TYR A 176 8.67 5.66 13.89
CA TYR A 176 7.32 5.31 13.46
C TYR A 176 7.17 5.53 11.95
N ARG A 177 6.55 4.56 11.29
CA ARG A 177 6.13 4.67 9.89
C ARG A 177 4.69 4.23 9.79
N GLU A 178 3.85 5.03 9.15
CA GLU A 178 2.45 4.70 8.87
C GLU A 178 2.17 4.86 7.40
N MET A 179 1.53 3.86 6.78
CA MET A 179 1.17 3.89 5.37
C MET A 179 -0.29 3.48 5.18
N PHE A 180 -0.97 4.20 4.29
CA PHE A 180 -2.32 3.89 3.82
C PHE A 180 -2.55 4.44 2.42
N SER A 181 -3.67 4.05 1.79
CA SER A 181 -4.10 4.55 0.48
C SER A 181 -5.43 5.28 0.60
N SER A 182 -5.42 6.61 0.40
CA SER A 182 -6.62 7.45 0.45
C SER A 182 -7.42 7.30 -0.83
N ALA A 183 -8.64 6.75 -0.74
CA ALA A 183 -9.56 6.66 -1.87
C ALA A 183 -10.11 8.04 -2.29
N PRO A 184 -10.55 8.93 -1.36
CA PRO A 184 -11.06 10.25 -1.75
C PRO A 184 -9.98 11.17 -2.33
N ASP A 185 -8.72 11.04 -1.93
CA ASP A 185 -7.61 11.87 -2.40
C ASP A 185 -6.84 11.26 -3.56
N GLN A 186 -7.05 9.97 -3.83
CA GLN A 186 -6.39 9.23 -4.91
C GLN A 186 -4.86 9.23 -4.80
N VAL A 187 -4.35 9.14 -3.55
CA VAL A 187 -2.92 9.07 -3.23
C VAL A 187 -2.63 7.96 -2.24
N MET A 188 -1.45 7.38 -2.32
CA MET A 188 -0.84 6.64 -1.22
C MET A 188 -0.09 7.63 -0.33
N VAL A 189 -0.19 7.44 0.98
CA VAL A 189 0.39 8.31 2.01
C VAL A 189 1.31 7.48 2.88
N LEU A 190 2.57 7.89 3.01
CA LEU A 190 3.52 7.34 3.96
C LEU A 190 4.01 8.44 4.88
N ARG A 191 3.77 8.31 6.18
CA ARG A 191 4.34 9.19 7.20
C ARG A 191 5.53 8.53 7.88
N LEU A 192 6.60 9.30 8.05
CA LEU A 192 7.79 8.94 8.80
C LEU A 192 7.95 9.93 9.95
N SER A 193 8.14 9.47 11.17
CA SER A 193 8.36 10.32 12.35
C SER A 193 9.19 9.59 13.41
N ALA A 194 9.66 10.34 14.40
CA ALA A 194 10.37 9.81 15.56
C ALA A 194 9.92 10.54 16.83
N ASP A 195 10.24 9.97 18.01
CA ASP A 195 9.98 10.60 19.32
C ASP A 195 10.93 11.74 19.65
N LYS A 196 12.01 11.92 18.87
CA LYS A 196 12.97 13.02 18.95
C LYS A 196 12.99 13.82 17.66
N SER A 197 13.24 15.13 17.79
CA SER A 197 13.33 16.02 16.62
C SER A 197 14.57 15.72 15.76
N ARG A 198 14.50 16.08 14.48
CA ARG A 198 15.61 16.02 13.51
C ARG A 198 16.17 14.62 13.26
N GLN A 199 15.36 13.57 13.47
CA GLN A 199 15.80 12.19 13.32
C GLN A 199 15.49 11.59 11.94
N ILE A 200 14.71 12.27 11.10
CA ILE A 200 14.31 11.71 9.81
C ILE A 200 15.25 12.23 8.71
N SER A 201 16.10 11.33 8.22
CA SER A 201 17.01 11.60 7.10
C SER A 201 17.03 10.37 6.18
N PHE A 202 16.79 10.58 4.88
CA PHE A 202 16.81 9.52 3.88
C PHE A 202 17.02 10.05 2.47
N ASP A 203 17.41 9.16 1.57
CA ASP A 203 17.36 9.33 0.13
C ASP A 203 16.20 8.51 -0.43
N ALA A 204 15.40 9.10 -1.34
CA ALA A 204 14.30 8.43 -2.00
C ALA A 204 14.54 8.32 -3.51
N ARG A 205 14.18 7.16 -4.09
CA ARG A 205 14.22 6.89 -5.53
C ARG A 205 12.97 6.18 -5.98
N LEU A 206 12.58 6.44 -7.25
CA LEU A 206 11.56 5.68 -7.96
C LEU A 206 12.23 4.91 -9.09
N ASP A 207 11.93 3.61 -9.18
CA ASP A 207 12.39 2.76 -10.28
C ASP A 207 11.38 1.67 -10.65
N ARG A 208 11.69 0.95 -11.70
CA ARG A 208 11.05 -0.30 -12.10
C ARG A 208 12.00 -1.12 -12.98
N PRO A 209 11.71 -2.41 -13.28
CA PRO A 209 12.62 -3.26 -14.06
C PRO A 209 12.93 -2.75 -15.46
N GLU A 210 11.96 -2.10 -16.14
CA GLU A 210 12.12 -1.70 -17.54
C GLU A 210 11.23 -0.52 -17.93
N ARG A 211 11.51 0.10 -19.10
CA ARG A 211 10.64 1.07 -19.78
C ARG A 211 10.21 2.23 -18.88
N PHE A 212 11.15 2.87 -18.23
CA PHE A 212 10.89 4.02 -17.37
C PHE A 212 11.97 5.08 -17.49
N GLY A 213 11.59 6.29 -17.09
CA GLY A 213 12.50 7.39 -16.80
C GLY A 213 12.02 8.10 -15.54
N THR A 214 12.96 8.48 -14.68
CA THR A 214 12.66 9.27 -13.49
C THR A 214 13.34 10.64 -13.61
N THR A 215 12.61 11.70 -13.31
CA THR A 215 13.07 13.09 -13.35
C THR A 215 12.63 13.84 -12.08
N PRO A 216 13.28 14.94 -11.72
CA PRO A 216 12.76 15.85 -10.71
C PRO A 216 11.35 16.36 -11.06
N ASP A 217 10.49 16.51 -10.03
CA ASP A 217 9.17 17.14 -10.10
C ASP A 217 9.11 18.31 -9.12
N GLY A 218 9.79 19.42 -9.49
CA GLY A 218 10.07 20.54 -8.60
C GLY A 218 11.18 20.22 -7.59
N ASP A 219 11.23 21.02 -6.51
CA ASP A 219 12.32 20.94 -5.52
C ASP A 219 12.09 19.84 -4.45
N ASN A 220 10.90 19.26 -4.41
CA ASN A 220 10.48 18.30 -3.39
C ASN A 220 9.74 17.07 -3.95
N GLY A 221 9.93 16.74 -5.22
CA GLY A 221 9.24 15.62 -5.86
C GLY A 221 10.06 14.88 -6.90
N LEU A 222 9.61 13.67 -7.23
CA LEU A 222 10.08 12.86 -8.34
C LEU A 222 8.92 12.48 -9.25
N LEU A 223 9.17 12.44 -10.55
CA LEU A 223 8.26 11.99 -11.58
C LEU A 223 8.85 10.79 -12.29
N MET A 224 8.22 9.64 -12.19
CA MET A 224 8.53 8.45 -12.99
C MET A 224 7.48 8.27 -14.07
N THR A 225 7.92 8.04 -15.29
CA THR A 225 7.06 7.86 -16.46
C THR A 225 7.57 6.77 -17.37
N GLY A 226 6.69 6.20 -18.16
CA GLY A 226 7.07 5.24 -19.19
C GLY A 226 5.90 4.80 -20.04
N GLN A 227 6.22 3.92 -20.97
CA GLN A 227 5.25 3.29 -21.86
C GLN A 227 5.54 1.80 -21.95
N LEU A 228 4.53 1.00 -21.64
CA LEU A 228 4.63 -0.46 -21.65
C LEU A 228 4.69 -1.00 -23.08
N ASP A 229 5.03 -2.27 -23.21
CA ASP A 229 4.97 -3.00 -24.47
C ASP A 229 3.52 -3.39 -24.79
N ASN A 230 3.08 -3.18 -26.02
CA ASN A 230 1.79 -3.67 -26.51
C ASN A 230 1.88 -5.06 -27.17
N GLY A 231 3.04 -5.70 -27.13
CA GLY A 231 3.27 -7.01 -27.76
C GLY A 231 3.54 -6.97 -29.27
N THR A 232 3.52 -5.79 -29.88
CA THR A 232 3.73 -5.62 -31.33
C THR A 232 4.78 -4.56 -31.62
N GLU A 233 4.51 -3.30 -31.40
CA GLU A 233 5.38 -2.16 -31.77
C GLU A 233 5.95 -1.39 -30.57
N GLY A 234 5.74 -1.89 -29.35
CA GLY A 234 6.27 -1.28 -28.12
C GLY A 234 5.50 -0.07 -27.60
N LYS A 235 4.31 0.22 -28.13
CA LYS A 235 3.49 1.40 -27.80
C LYS A 235 2.22 1.03 -27.03
N GLY A 236 2.41 0.39 -25.86
CA GLY A 236 1.33 0.05 -24.95
C GLY A 236 0.92 1.21 -24.04
N VAL A 237 0.33 0.86 -22.91
CA VAL A 237 -0.17 1.81 -21.90
C VAL A 237 0.95 2.72 -21.39
N ARG A 238 0.71 4.03 -21.41
CA ARG A 238 1.56 5.04 -20.78
C ARG A 238 1.17 5.20 -19.32
N TYR A 239 2.16 5.34 -18.45
CA TYR A 239 1.94 5.50 -17.01
C TYR A 239 2.74 6.65 -16.44
N VAL A 240 2.25 7.15 -15.32
CA VAL A 240 2.86 8.21 -14.50
C VAL A 240 2.79 7.81 -13.04
N ALA A 241 3.89 7.94 -12.32
CA ALA A 241 3.95 7.91 -10.87
C ALA A 241 4.67 9.17 -10.37
N ARG A 242 4.04 9.89 -9.44
CA ARG A 242 4.60 11.08 -8.81
C ARG A 242 4.81 10.85 -7.33
N LEU A 243 5.96 11.22 -6.83
CA LEU A 243 6.29 11.30 -5.42
C LEU A 243 6.41 12.76 -5.02
N ARG A 244 5.83 13.16 -3.90
CA ARG A 244 6.02 14.48 -3.29
C ARG A 244 6.28 14.34 -1.80
N VAL A 245 7.23 15.13 -1.31
CA VAL A 245 7.57 15.23 0.10
C VAL A 245 6.98 16.48 0.72
N LEU A 246 6.39 16.32 1.91
CA LEU A 246 6.00 17.38 2.82
C LEU A 246 6.76 17.15 4.12
N ASN A 247 7.71 18.02 4.47
CA ASN A 247 8.54 17.87 5.65
C ASN A 247 8.16 18.86 6.75
N GLU A 248 8.26 18.39 7.97
CA GLU A 248 8.22 19.20 9.19
C GLU A 248 9.67 19.37 9.66
N GLY A 249 10.22 20.58 9.59
CA GLY A 249 11.64 20.84 9.86
C GLY A 249 12.56 20.23 8.80
N GLY A 250 13.88 20.41 9.00
CA GLY A 250 14.90 19.87 8.11
C GLY A 250 14.91 20.46 6.70
N GLU A 251 15.58 19.77 5.79
CA GLU A 251 15.79 20.21 4.41
C GLU A 251 15.40 19.13 3.41
N VAL A 252 14.84 19.56 2.26
CA VAL A 252 14.53 18.70 1.11
C VAL A 252 15.25 19.25 -0.12
N SER A 253 15.82 18.36 -0.91
CA SER A 253 16.42 18.70 -2.20
C SER A 253 16.30 17.53 -3.18
N VAL A 254 16.30 17.82 -4.47
CA VAL A 254 16.33 16.82 -5.53
C VAL A 254 17.56 17.03 -6.39
N ARG A 255 18.36 16.00 -6.56
CA ARG A 255 19.52 15.99 -7.46
C ARG A 255 19.65 14.63 -8.13
N GLU A 256 19.90 14.60 -9.43
CA GLU A 256 20.17 13.37 -10.19
C GLU A 256 19.10 12.28 -9.96
N ASN A 257 17.83 12.67 -10.01
CA ASN A 257 16.69 11.76 -9.77
C ASN A 257 16.64 11.11 -8.37
N VAL A 258 17.36 11.70 -7.40
CA VAL A 258 17.33 11.32 -5.99
C VAL A 258 16.74 12.47 -5.18
N LEU A 259 15.69 12.20 -4.47
CA LEU A 259 15.11 13.12 -3.51
C LEU A 259 15.77 12.88 -2.15
N ARG A 260 16.29 13.94 -1.53
CA ARG A 260 17.01 13.88 -0.26
C ARG A 260 16.28 14.66 0.81
N VAL A 261 16.05 14.01 1.93
CA VAL A 261 15.54 14.64 3.15
C VAL A 261 16.61 14.56 4.21
N ARG A 262 16.83 15.67 4.93
CA ARG A 262 17.86 15.76 5.99
C ARG A 262 17.29 16.43 7.24
N ASN A 263 17.49 15.76 8.39
CA ASN A 263 17.18 16.28 9.72
C ASN A 263 15.74 16.82 9.89
N ALA A 264 14.76 16.14 9.28
CA ALA A 264 13.35 16.48 9.49
C ALA A 264 12.84 15.92 10.82
N ASP A 265 11.84 16.56 11.39
CA ASP A 265 11.13 16.10 12.58
C ASP A 265 10.10 15.04 12.19
N ALA A 266 9.38 15.28 11.11
CA ALA A 266 8.50 14.32 10.45
C ALA A 266 8.43 14.59 8.94
N VAL A 267 8.00 13.57 8.20
CA VAL A 267 7.84 13.64 6.74
C VAL A 267 6.57 12.92 6.33
N VAL A 268 5.82 13.52 5.41
CA VAL A 268 4.74 12.85 4.68
C VAL A 268 5.15 12.73 3.21
N LEU A 269 5.17 11.50 2.72
CA LEU A 269 5.35 11.17 1.32
C LEU A 269 3.97 10.94 0.70
N LEU A 270 3.66 11.68 -0.36
CA LEU A 270 2.45 11.52 -1.16
C LEU A 270 2.81 10.89 -2.50
N ILE A 271 2.12 9.81 -2.88
CA ILE A 271 2.35 9.11 -4.15
C ILE A 271 1.04 9.08 -4.91
N ALA A 272 1.01 9.70 -6.08
CA ALA A 272 -0.10 9.62 -7.04
C ALA A 272 0.35 8.88 -8.30
N ALA A 273 -0.55 8.08 -8.86
CA ALA A 273 -0.27 7.36 -10.09
C ALA A 273 -1.49 7.26 -10.99
N GLY A 274 -1.25 7.01 -12.26
CA GLY A 274 -2.29 6.79 -13.26
C GLY A 274 -1.71 6.36 -14.59
N THR A 275 -2.59 5.87 -15.46
CA THR A 275 -2.27 5.47 -16.83
C THR A 275 -3.26 6.11 -17.80
N ASP A 276 -2.99 6.01 -19.09
CA ASP A 276 -3.91 6.38 -20.16
C ASP A 276 -4.84 5.22 -20.57
N TYR A 277 -4.89 4.14 -19.80
CA TYR A 277 -5.78 3.00 -20.05
C TYR A 277 -7.25 3.43 -19.94
N GLN A 278 -8.04 3.15 -20.99
CA GLN A 278 -9.44 3.55 -21.10
C GLN A 278 -10.45 2.48 -20.66
N GLY A 279 -9.96 1.31 -20.20
CA GLY A 279 -10.81 0.25 -19.68
C GLY A 279 -11.36 0.56 -18.26
N PHE A 280 -12.21 -0.32 -17.76
CA PHE A 280 -12.91 -0.14 -16.48
C PHE A 280 -11.97 -0.08 -15.25
N ALA A 281 -10.77 -0.64 -15.33
CA ALA A 281 -9.82 -0.71 -14.22
C ALA A 281 -9.09 0.62 -13.96
N GLY A 282 -8.98 1.50 -14.98
CA GLY A 282 -8.23 2.74 -14.88
C GLY A 282 -9.06 3.93 -14.41
N ARG A 283 -8.44 5.10 -14.41
CA ARG A 283 -9.14 6.38 -14.17
C ARG A 283 -9.94 6.86 -15.37
N GLN A 284 -9.85 6.19 -16.50
CA GLN A 284 -10.46 6.56 -17.77
C GLN A 284 -10.06 8.00 -18.21
N THR A 285 -8.79 8.36 -17.96
CA THR A 285 -8.22 9.62 -18.43
C THR A 285 -7.31 9.38 -19.63
N GLN A 286 -7.40 10.25 -20.64
CA GLN A 286 -6.51 10.18 -21.81
C GLN A 286 -5.09 10.66 -21.50
N ASP A 287 -4.95 11.51 -20.48
CA ASP A 287 -3.67 12.05 -20.05
C ASP A 287 -3.51 11.89 -18.53
N PRO A 288 -2.67 10.95 -18.08
CA PRO A 288 -2.41 10.74 -16.66
C PRO A 288 -1.56 11.85 -16.03
N TRP A 289 -0.85 12.69 -16.81
CA TRP A 289 0.02 13.75 -16.28
C TRP A 289 -0.73 14.79 -15.45
N PRO A 290 -1.73 15.53 -16.00
CA PRO A 290 -2.45 16.53 -15.23
C PRO A 290 -3.28 15.90 -14.11
N ALA A 291 -3.83 14.70 -14.33
CA ALA A 291 -4.65 14.02 -13.33
C ALA A 291 -3.85 13.70 -12.05
N THR A 292 -2.65 13.13 -12.20
CA THR A 292 -1.79 12.80 -11.04
C THR A 292 -1.22 14.03 -10.36
N LEU A 293 -0.91 15.10 -11.12
CA LEU A 293 -0.49 16.38 -10.56
C LEU A 293 -1.60 17.03 -9.72
N HIS A 294 -2.83 17.02 -10.23
CA HIS A 294 -3.98 17.55 -9.53
C HIS A 294 -4.24 16.81 -8.21
N ASP A 295 -4.15 15.47 -8.20
CA ASP A 295 -4.30 14.68 -6.98
C ASP A 295 -3.27 15.06 -5.92
N LEU A 296 -1.99 15.14 -6.30
CA LEU A 296 -0.94 15.57 -5.38
C LEU A 296 -1.14 16.98 -4.85
N GLN A 297 -1.51 17.92 -5.72
CA GLN A 297 -1.75 19.31 -5.32
C GLN A 297 -2.92 19.45 -4.35
N ARG A 298 -3.98 18.65 -4.54
CA ARG A 298 -5.12 18.60 -3.64
C ARG A 298 -4.78 17.97 -2.31
N ALA A 299 -4.09 16.83 -2.32
CA ALA A 299 -3.67 16.12 -1.11
C ALA A 299 -2.66 16.93 -0.29
N ALA A 300 -1.71 17.61 -0.95
CA ALA A 300 -0.68 18.42 -0.28
C ALA A 300 -1.23 19.63 0.49
N LYS A 301 -2.47 20.05 0.24
CA LYS A 301 -3.15 21.12 1.01
C LYS A 301 -3.76 20.64 2.31
N LYS A 302 -3.81 19.33 2.54
CA LYS A 302 -4.42 18.69 3.70
C LYS A 302 -3.36 18.37 4.76
N SER A 303 -3.75 18.46 6.03
CA SER A 303 -2.93 17.89 7.10
C SER A 303 -2.93 16.36 7.01
N TYR A 304 -1.91 15.71 7.58
CA TYR A 304 -1.86 14.24 7.67
C TYR A 304 -3.14 13.65 8.27
N ARG A 305 -3.68 14.28 9.33
CA ARG A 305 -4.93 13.84 9.98
C ARG A 305 -6.15 13.93 9.03
N ALA A 306 -6.17 14.89 8.14
CA ALA A 306 -7.27 15.06 7.19
C ALA A 306 -7.16 14.12 5.97
N LEU A 307 -5.96 13.58 5.71
CA LEU A 307 -5.74 12.55 4.68
C LEU A 307 -6.10 11.16 5.19
N ARG A 308 -5.92 10.91 6.49
CA ARG A 308 -6.21 9.66 7.18
C ARG A 308 -7.67 9.59 7.62
#